data_d4a482f9283b45df896c56fefdaf640b
#
_entry.id   d4a482f9283b45df896c56fefdaf640b
#
_cell.length_a   1.000
_cell.length_b   1.000
_cell.length_c   1.000
_cell.angle_alpha   90.00
_cell.angle_beta   90.00
_cell.angle_gamma   90.00
#
_symmetry.space_group_name_H-M   'P 1'
#
loop_
_entity.id
_entity.type
_entity.pdbx_description
1 polymer ?
#
loop_
_entity_poly.entity_id
_entity_poly.type
_entity_poly.pdbx_seq_one_letter_code
_entity_poly.pdbx_strand_id
1 'polypeptide(L)'
;MIGLMRKDLFVSDKTGRLLVVFAFAFSFIPRLSTFGSTYAMMLTVMMPMYCIAYDERSKWDKYAAMLPYTPGQLVGCKYLVAGIYVLLGVGITVLGALLRGRFIETVDWKDTMQMAVMLGVAMPFVIALSLPCLYRFGAEKGRFVMIAIMGVCVGVALGLMGVLGELPKLPSLPLPAAVALIAALLAATVCISFRVSVHFYRKRQNGAYD
;
A
#
# COMPACT_ATOMS: atom_id res chain seq x y z
N MET A 1 14.15 -10.54 -12.72
CA MET A 1 13.39 -9.64 -11.83
C MET A 1 13.22 -8.22 -12.41
N ILE A 2 14.28 -7.56 -12.86
CA ILE A 2 14.21 -6.19 -13.40
C ILE A 2 13.21 -6.06 -14.56
N GLY A 3 13.15 -7.03 -15.47
CA GLY A 3 12.19 -7.04 -16.58
C GLY A 3 10.72 -7.10 -16.13
N LEU A 4 10.42 -7.88 -15.07
CA LEU A 4 9.08 -7.95 -14.48
C LEU A 4 8.68 -6.63 -13.82
N MET A 5 9.60 -5.99 -13.09
CA MET A 5 9.35 -4.67 -12.50
C MET A 5 9.13 -3.60 -13.59
N ARG A 6 9.95 -3.61 -14.65
CA ARG A 6 9.76 -2.71 -15.79
C ARG A 6 8.38 -2.90 -16.44
N LYS A 7 7.96 -4.15 -16.66
CA LYS A 7 6.62 -4.45 -17.19
C LYS A 7 5.53 -3.83 -16.32
N ASP A 8 5.57 -4.06 -15.00
CA ASP A 8 4.55 -3.55 -14.08
C ASP A 8 4.54 -2.01 -14.02
N LEU A 9 5.71 -1.37 -14.04
CA LEU A 9 5.81 0.08 -14.13
C LEU A 9 5.29 0.62 -15.48
N PHE A 10 5.56 -0.06 -16.60
CA PHE A 10 5.02 0.33 -17.89
C PHE A 10 3.50 0.17 -17.99
N VAL A 11 2.96 -0.92 -17.43
CA VAL A 11 1.50 -1.14 -17.37
C VAL A 11 0.83 -0.05 -16.54
N SER A 12 1.46 0.36 -15.47
CA SER A 12 0.95 1.41 -14.60
C SER A 12 1.23 2.84 -15.10
N ASP A 13 2.05 3.02 -16.16
CA ASP A 13 2.60 4.32 -16.56
C ASP A 13 1.51 5.38 -16.87
N LYS A 14 0.50 5.04 -17.67
CA LYS A 14 -0.58 5.99 -17.99
C LYS A 14 -1.45 6.31 -16.77
N THR A 15 -1.94 5.29 -16.09
CA THR A 15 -2.80 5.42 -14.92
C THR A 15 -1.99 5.93 -13.71
N GLY A 16 -0.73 5.48 -13.57
CA GLY A 16 0.19 5.90 -12.54
C GLY A 16 0.52 7.38 -12.60
N ARG A 17 0.88 7.89 -13.77
CA ARG A 17 1.14 9.33 -13.96
C ARG A 17 -0.08 10.16 -13.59
N LEU A 18 -1.26 9.76 -14.03
CA LEU A 18 -2.50 10.47 -13.74
C LEU A 18 -2.79 10.47 -12.22
N LEU A 19 -2.65 9.32 -11.56
CA LEU A 19 -2.83 9.21 -10.12
C LEU A 19 -1.79 10.01 -9.33
N VAL A 20 -0.52 10.01 -9.76
CA VAL A 20 0.54 10.82 -9.15
C VAL A 20 0.23 12.32 -9.28
N VAL A 21 -0.23 12.78 -10.46
CA VAL A 21 -0.63 14.18 -10.66
C VAL A 21 -1.81 14.56 -9.77
N PHE A 22 -2.84 13.72 -9.68
CA PHE A 22 -3.96 13.95 -8.76
C PHE A 22 -3.52 13.95 -7.30
N ALA A 23 -2.69 12.98 -6.90
CA ALA A 23 -2.14 12.90 -5.55
C ALA A 23 -1.37 14.18 -5.19
N PHE A 24 -0.56 14.67 -6.11
CA PHE A 24 0.18 15.91 -5.94
C PHE A 24 -0.75 17.13 -5.86
N ALA A 25 -1.76 17.23 -6.75
CA ALA A 25 -2.73 18.32 -6.74
C ALA A 25 -3.51 18.36 -5.41
N PHE A 26 -4.01 17.21 -4.93
CA PHE A 26 -4.70 17.13 -3.64
C PHE A 26 -3.79 17.46 -2.45
N SER A 27 -2.52 17.06 -2.50
CA SER A 27 -1.56 17.39 -1.46
C SER A 27 -1.23 18.90 -1.42
N PHE A 28 -1.46 19.62 -2.51
CA PHE A 28 -1.16 21.06 -2.64
C PHE A 28 -2.30 21.96 -2.14
N ILE A 29 -3.55 21.48 -2.04
CA ILE A 29 -4.70 22.27 -1.61
C ILE A 29 -4.67 22.52 -0.09
N PRO A 30 -4.57 23.77 0.41
CA PRO A 30 -4.35 24.06 1.83
C PRO A 30 -5.46 23.55 2.75
N ARG A 31 -6.72 23.82 2.42
CA ARG A 31 -7.90 23.43 3.23
C ARG A 31 -8.13 21.91 3.29
N LEU A 32 -7.58 21.17 2.34
CA LEU A 32 -7.71 19.72 2.24
C LEU A 32 -6.38 18.99 2.53
N SER A 33 -5.42 19.65 3.16
CA SER A 33 -4.06 19.13 3.31
C SER A 33 -4.00 17.76 3.99
N THR A 34 -4.74 17.58 5.06
CA THR A 34 -4.83 16.33 5.81
C THR A 34 -5.54 15.24 5.00
N PHE A 35 -6.71 15.57 4.45
CA PHE A 35 -7.46 14.67 3.57
C PHE A 35 -6.71 14.42 2.25
N GLY A 36 -6.10 15.46 1.69
CA GLY A 36 -5.32 15.36 0.46
C GLY A 36 -4.15 14.40 0.57
N SER A 37 -3.39 14.48 1.65
CA SER A 37 -2.25 13.58 1.90
C SER A 37 -2.71 12.13 2.12
N THR A 38 -3.79 11.93 2.89
CA THR A 38 -4.38 10.60 3.09
C THR A 38 -4.92 10.01 1.80
N TYR A 39 -5.60 10.84 0.99
CA TYR A 39 -6.12 10.44 -0.31
C TYR A 39 -5.00 10.11 -1.30
N ALA A 40 -3.93 10.92 -1.32
CA ALA A 40 -2.75 10.67 -2.13
C ALA A 40 -2.12 9.31 -1.83
N MET A 41 -1.96 8.98 -0.55
CA MET A 41 -1.46 7.68 -0.12
C MET A 41 -2.40 6.53 -0.53
N MET A 42 -3.71 6.70 -0.34
CA MET A 42 -4.70 5.70 -0.73
C MET A 42 -4.66 5.42 -2.24
N LEU A 43 -4.53 6.45 -3.07
CA LEU A 43 -4.39 6.30 -4.52
C LEU A 43 -3.15 5.50 -4.90
N THR A 44 -1.99 5.76 -4.25
CA THR A 44 -0.76 5.02 -4.55
C THR A 44 -0.84 3.55 -4.15
N VAL A 45 -1.58 3.20 -3.10
CA VAL A 45 -1.83 1.82 -2.68
C VAL A 45 -2.71 1.05 -3.69
N MET A 46 -3.57 1.75 -4.44
CA MET A 46 -4.39 1.13 -5.48
C MET A 46 -3.59 0.61 -6.68
N MET A 47 -2.35 1.10 -6.88
CA MET A 47 -1.53 0.73 -8.03
C MET A 47 -1.16 -0.77 -8.12
N PRO A 48 -0.73 -1.44 -7.06
CA PRO A 48 -0.46 -2.88 -7.12
C PRO A 48 -1.70 -3.68 -7.53
N MET A 49 -2.87 -3.25 -7.07
CA MET A 49 -4.15 -3.85 -7.43
C MET A 49 -4.47 -3.66 -8.92
N TYR A 50 -4.20 -2.46 -9.46
CA TYR A 50 -4.35 -2.19 -10.88
C TYR A 50 -3.44 -3.09 -11.72
N CYS A 51 -2.19 -3.28 -11.32
CA CYS A 51 -1.26 -4.19 -12.00
C CYS A 51 -1.76 -5.64 -12.01
N ILE A 52 -2.34 -6.13 -10.89
CA ILE A 52 -2.90 -7.49 -10.81
C ILE A 52 -4.15 -7.60 -11.69
N ALA A 53 -5.04 -6.61 -11.67
CA ALA A 53 -6.23 -6.58 -12.52
C ALA A 53 -5.88 -6.57 -14.02
N TYR A 54 -4.83 -5.85 -14.40
CA TYR A 54 -4.34 -5.84 -15.77
C TYR A 54 -3.76 -7.20 -16.17
N ASP A 55 -2.99 -7.83 -15.29
CA ASP A 55 -2.43 -9.16 -15.54
C ASP A 55 -3.54 -10.22 -15.73
N GLU A 56 -4.63 -10.15 -14.97
CA GLU A 56 -5.79 -11.02 -15.16
C GLU A 56 -6.46 -10.79 -16.51
N ARG A 57 -6.73 -9.54 -16.88
CA ARG A 57 -7.35 -9.21 -18.18
C ARG A 57 -6.50 -9.64 -19.37
N SER A 58 -5.20 -9.45 -19.29
CA SER A 58 -4.25 -9.85 -20.35
C SER A 58 -3.93 -11.33 -20.35
N LYS A 59 -4.49 -12.12 -19.41
CA LYS A 59 -4.16 -13.54 -19.20
C LYS A 59 -2.66 -13.78 -19.05
N TRP A 60 -1.97 -12.80 -18.41
CA TRP A 60 -0.52 -12.83 -18.21
C TRP A 60 -0.05 -14.09 -17.48
N ASP A 61 -0.86 -14.64 -16.58
CA ASP A 61 -0.55 -15.84 -15.81
C ASP A 61 -0.23 -17.04 -16.72
N LYS A 62 -0.91 -17.16 -17.90
CA LYS A 62 -0.67 -18.23 -18.89
C LYS A 62 0.70 -18.04 -19.57
N TYR A 63 1.07 -16.80 -19.91
CA TYR A 63 2.38 -16.50 -20.48
C TYR A 63 3.50 -16.64 -19.46
N ALA A 64 3.27 -16.20 -18.23
CA ALA A 64 4.23 -16.30 -17.13
C ALA A 64 4.59 -17.76 -16.80
N ALA A 65 3.65 -18.69 -16.98
CA ALA A 65 3.90 -20.12 -16.78
C ALA A 65 4.88 -20.72 -17.81
N MET A 66 5.02 -20.09 -18.98
CA MET A 66 5.99 -20.52 -20.03
C MET A 66 7.38 -19.89 -19.84
N LEU A 67 7.51 -18.93 -18.95
CA LEU A 67 8.76 -18.24 -18.70
C LEU A 67 9.52 -18.88 -17.52
N PRO A 68 10.87 -18.81 -17.50
CA PRO A 68 11.67 -19.41 -16.43
C PRO A 68 11.63 -18.60 -15.13
N TYR A 69 10.44 -18.15 -14.73
CA TYR A 69 10.23 -17.41 -13.49
C TYR A 69 9.57 -18.30 -12.42
N THR A 70 10.06 -18.22 -11.22
CA THR A 70 9.42 -18.90 -10.09
C THR A 70 8.18 -18.12 -9.62
N PRO A 71 7.13 -18.79 -9.10
CA PRO A 71 5.96 -18.13 -8.52
C PRO A 71 6.33 -17.08 -7.46
N GLY A 72 7.38 -17.35 -6.66
CA GLY A 72 7.89 -16.39 -5.68
C GLY A 72 8.45 -15.11 -6.31
N GLN A 73 9.09 -15.20 -7.48
CA GLN A 73 9.61 -14.03 -8.18
C GLN A 73 8.49 -13.17 -8.78
N LEU A 74 7.43 -13.81 -9.29
CA LEU A 74 6.27 -13.12 -9.86
C LEU A 74 5.49 -12.35 -8.77
N VAL A 75 5.22 -13.02 -7.66
CA VAL A 75 4.56 -12.38 -6.50
C VAL A 75 5.47 -11.33 -5.87
N GLY A 76 6.76 -11.63 -5.68
CA GLY A 76 7.73 -10.70 -5.08
C GLY A 76 7.86 -9.39 -5.84
N CYS A 77 7.77 -9.43 -7.17
CA CYS A 77 7.77 -8.22 -8.00
C CYS A 77 6.60 -7.28 -7.62
N LYS A 78 5.41 -7.81 -7.37
CA LYS A 78 4.24 -7.00 -6.97
C LYS A 78 4.43 -6.33 -5.60
N TYR A 79 5.03 -7.05 -4.64
CA TYR A 79 5.37 -6.47 -3.33
C TYR A 79 6.41 -5.35 -3.45
N LEU A 80 7.44 -5.54 -4.30
CA LEU A 80 8.45 -4.49 -4.55
C LEU A 80 7.84 -3.26 -5.21
N VAL A 81 7.00 -3.45 -6.24
CA VAL A 81 6.29 -2.35 -6.90
C VAL A 81 5.37 -1.63 -5.91
N ALA A 82 4.65 -2.37 -5.06
CA ALA A 82 3.84 -1.79 -4.00
C ALA A 82 4.67 -0.92 -3.04
N GLY A 83 5.83 -1.42 -2.61
CA GLY A 83 6.76 -0.67 -1.77
C GLY A 83 7.24 0.64 -2.42
N ILE A 84 7.57 0.60 -3.73
CA ILE A 84 7.96 1.79 -4.48
C ILE A 84 6.82 2.82 -4.50
N TYR A 85 5.57 2.40 -4.73
CA TYR A 85 4.43 3.32 -4.73
C TYR A 85 4.14 3.90 -3.34
N VAL A 86 4.33 3.15 -2.26
CA VAL A 86 4.23 3.70 -0.89
C VAL A 86 5.29 4.77 -0.66
N LEU A 87 6.54 4.51 -1.04
CA LEU A 87 7.61 5.50 -0.92
C LEU A 87 7.34 6.75 -1.76
N LEU A 88 6.82 6.59 -2.98
CA LEU A 88 6.38 7.70 -3.82
C LEU A 88 5.25 8.50 -3.16
N GLY A 89 4.27 7.85 -2.56
CA GLY A 89 3.18 8.50 -1.83
C GLY A 89 3.67 9.34 -0.65
N VAL A 90 4.57 8.78 0.17
CA VAL A 90 5.23 9.54 1.26
C VAL A 90 6.00 10.73 0.69
N GLY A 91 6.77 10.51 -0.37
CA GLY A 91 7.53 11.57 -1.03
C GLY A 91 6.63 12.70 -1.55
N ILE A 92 5.51 12.38 -2.20
CA ILE A 92 4.53 13.37 -2.69
C ILE A 92 3.92 14.17 -1.52
N THR A 93 3.60 13.50 -0.41
CA THR A 93 3.05 14.16 0.78
C THR A 93 4.03 15.17 1.36
N VAL A 94 5.29 14.78 1.50
CA VAL A 94 6.35 15.66 2.01
C VAL A 94 6.64 16.81 1.04
N LEU A 95 6.76 16.53 -0.25
CA LEU A 95 6.99 17.55 -1.29
C LEU A 95 5.81 18.52 -1.38
N GLY A 96 4.58 18.04 -1.30
CA GLY A 96 3.39 18.89 -1.28
C GLY A 96 3.38 19.84 -0.08
N ALA A 97 3.78 19.36 1.09
CA ALA A 97 3.91 20.18 2.29
C ALA A 97 5.05 21.23 2.18
N LEU A 98 6.21 20.83 1.61
CA LEU A 98 7.32 21.74 1.36
C LEU A 98 6.90 22.88 0.44
N LEU A 99 6.23 22.59 -0.65
CA LEU A 99 5.77 23.60 -1.60
C LEU A 99 4.69 24.50 -1.01
N ARG A 100 3.76 23.96 -0.22
CA ARG A 100 2.76 24.77 0.49
C ARG A 100 3.42 25.74 1.46
N GLY A 101 4.36 25.26 2.27
CA GLY A 101 5.09 26.08 3.23
C GLY A 101 5.93 27.19 2.56
N ARG A 102 6.30 26.99 1.28
CA ARG A 102 7.05 27.99 0.53
C ARG A 102 6.18 29.06 -0.12
N PHE A 103 4.96 28.71 -0.56
CA PHE A 103 4.16 29.58 -1.44
C PHE A 103 2.83 30.05 -0.85
N ILE A 104 2.24 29.34 0.13
CA ILE A 104 0.84 29.57 0.49
C ILE A 104 0.63 29.81 1.98
N GLU A 105 1.14 28.97 2.87
CA GLU A 105 0.82 28.98 4.31
C GLU A 105 2.01 28.56 5.19
N THR A 106 1.95 28.92 6.48
CA THR A 106 2.80 28.32 7.51
C THR A 106 2.37 26.87 7.74
N VAL A 107 3.24 25.93 7.39
CA VAL A 107 2.99 24.49 7.56
C VAL A 107 3.49 24.04 8.93
N ASP A 108 2.65 23.37 9.70
CA ASP A 108 3.13 22.66 10.88
C ASP A 108 3.88 21.37 10.45
N TRP A 109 5.20 21.48 10.50
CA TRP A 109 6.10 20.41 10.10
C TRP A 109 5.97 19.17 10.98
N LYS A 110 5.66 19.37 12.25
CA LYS A 110 5.50 18.27 13.20
C LYS A 110 4.32 17.40 12.82
N ASP A 111 3.18 18.00 12.58
CA ASP A 111 1.96 17.30 12.18
C ASP A 111 2.11 16.63 10.81
N THR A 112 2.73 17.32 9.86
CA THR A 112 2.99 16.77 8.52
C THR A 112 3.89 15.53 8.58
N MET A 113 5.00 15.60 9.33
CA MET A 113 5.90 14.47 9.48
C MET A 113 5.26 13.32 10.24
N GLN A 114 4.51 13.60 11.29
CA GLN A 114 3.77 12.59 12.02
C GLN A 114 2.77 11.86 11.12
N MET A 115 2.03 12.60 10.30
CA MET A 115 1.12 12.03 9.32
C MET A 115 1.85 11.19 8.26
N ALA A 116 2.92 11.71 7.68
CA ALA A 116 3.69 11.01 6.66
C ALA A 116 4.24 9.67 7.20
N VAL A 117 4.76 9.67 8.43
CA VAL A 117 5.25 8.45 9.10
C VAL A 117 4.09 7.50 9.39
N MET A 118 3.00 7.99 9.96
CA MET A 118 1.83 7.17 10.30
C MET A 118 1.25 6.48 9.05
N LEU A 119 1.08 7.21 7.95
CA LEU A 119 0.60 6.67 6.70
C LEU A 119 1.62 5.72 6.06
N GLY A 120 2.91 6.08 6.10
CA GLY A 120 4.00 5.23 5.60
C GLY A 120 4.11 3.87 6.31
N VAL A 121 3.66 3.79 7.56
CA VAL A 121 3.56 2.54 8.33
C VAL A 121 2.24 1.81 8.06
N ALA A 122 1.12 2.52 8.04
CA ALA A 122 -0.20 1.91 7.88
C ALA A 122 -0.42 1.30 6.49
N MET A 123 0.06 1.97 5.42
CA MET A 123 -0.19 1.53 4.05
C MET A 123 0.47 0.19 3.68
N PRO A 124 1.72 -0.11 4.05
CA PRO A 124 2.28 -1.45 3.87
C PRO A 124 1.48 -2.54 4.58
N PHE A 125 0.87 -2.24 5.73
CA PHE A 125 0.01 -3.17 6.44
C PHE A 125 -1.27 -3.49 5.63
N VAL A 126 -1.91 -2.46 5.09
CA VAL A 126 -3.09 -2.60 4.22
C VAL A 126 -2.74 -3.40 2.96
N ILE A 127 -1.60 -3.12 2.34
CA ILE A 127 -1.11 -3.85 1.16
C ILE A 127 -0.87 -5.32 1.51
N ALA A 128 -0.20 -5.60 2.63
CA ALA A 128 0.09 -6.95 3.08
C ALA A 128 -1.19 -7.77 3.33
N LEU A 129 -2.27 -7.17 3.79
CA LEU A 129 -3.56 -7.84 3.95
C LEU A 129 -4.31 -8.00 2.61
N SER A 130 -4.21 -7.02 1.73
CA SER A 130 -4.97 -6.96 0.47
C SER A 130 -4.42 -7.91 -0.58
N LEU A 131 -3.10 -8.04 -0.73
CA LEU A 131 -2.48 -8.85 -1.78
C LEU A 131 -2.84 -10.33 -1.73
N PRO A 132 -2.81 -11.04 -0.58
CA PRO A 132 -3.24 -12.44 -0.53
C PRO A 132 -4.70 -12.63 -0.95
N CYS A 133 -5.57 -11.68 -0.58
CA CYS A 133 -6.98 -11.71 -0.95
C CYS A 133 -7.18 -11.53 -2.46
N LEU A 134 -6.41 -10.64 -3.09
CA LEU A 134 -6.43 -10.44 -4.54
C LEU A 134 -5.99 -11.71 -5.29
N TYR A 135 -4.95 -12.40 -4.81
CA TYR A 135 -4.51 -13.66 -5.42
C TYR A 135 -5.51 -14.79 -5.24
N ARG A 136 -6.28 -14.79 -4.15
CA ARG A 136 -7.29 -15.81 -3.88
C ARG A 136 -8.59 -15.59 -4.65
N PHE A 137 -9.12 -14.36 -4.66
CA PHE A 137 -10.45 -14.05 -5.17
C PHE A 137 -10.45 -13.42 -6.56
N GLY A 138 -9.28 -13.05 -7.08
CA GLY A 138 -9.13 -12.31 -8.32
C GLY A 138 -9.39 -10.81 -8.15
N ALA A 139 -9.14 -10.02 -9.22
CA ALA A 139 -9.19 -8.56 -9.15
C ALA A 139 -10.61 -8.01 -8.99
N GLU A 140 -11.63 -8.64 -9.58
CA GLU A 140 -13.01 -8.13 -9.50
C GLU A 140 -13.60 -8.29 -8.10
N LYS A 141 -13.58 -9.52 -7.56
CA LYS A 141 -14.06 -9.80 -6.21
C LYS A 141 -13.11 -9.21 -5.15
N GLY A 142 -11.82 -9.16 -5.45
CA GLY A 142 -10.79 -8.61 -4.59
C GLY A 142 -10.99 -7.13 -4.24
N ARG A 143 -11.62 -6.34 -5.12
CA ARG A 143 -11.97 -4.93 -4.81
C ARG A 143 -12.93 -4.82 -3.63
N PHE A 144 -13.97 -5.63 -3.59
CA PHE A 144 -14.93 -5.62 -2.48
C PHE A 144 -14.28 -6.09 -1.18
N VAL A 145 -13.44 -7.11 -1.26
CA VAL A 145 -12.67 -7.59 -0.11
C VAL A 145 -11.72 -6.52 0.41
N MET A 146 -11.05 -5.80 -0.49
CA MET A 146 -10.15 -4.69 -0.11
C MET A 146 -10.90 -3.55 0.58
N ILE A 147 -12.07 -3.15 0.07
CA ILE A 147 -12.91 -2.13 0.71
C ILE A 147 -13.34 -2.60 2.10
N ALA A 148 -13.74 -3.86 2.23
CA ALA A 148 -14.10 -4.45 3.53
C ALA A 148 -12.91 -4.46 4.50
N ILE A 149 -11.72 -4.87 4.06
CA ILE A 149 -10.48 -4.85 4.86
C ILE A 149 -10.17 -3.42 5.31
N MET A 150 -10.22 -2.45 4.40
CA MET A 150 -9.98 -1.05 4.75
C MET A 150 -11.00 -0.55 5.77
N GLY A 151 -12.29 -0.86 5.59
CA GLY A 151 -13.34 -0.52 6.54
C GLY A 151 -13.11 -1.12 7.93
N VAL A 152 -12.73 -2.40 7.99
CA VAL A 152 -12.38 -3.06 9.24
C VAL A 152 -11.13 -2.44 9.88
N CYS A 153 -10.08 -2.17 9.11
CA CYS A 153 -8.87 -1.53 9.64
C CYS A 153 -9.16 -0.15 10.21
N VAL A 154 -9.96 0.67 9.52
CA VAL A 154 -10.38 1.99 10.01
C VAL A 154 -11.26 1.86 11.24
N GLY A 155 -12.24 0.95 11.24
CA GLY A 155 -13.12 0.71 12.38
C GLY A 155 -12.38 0.24 13.62
N VAL A 156 -11.41 -0.67 13.46
CA VAL A 156 -10.54 -1.14 14.55
C VAL A 156 -9.65 0.02 15.04
N ALA A 157 -9.07 0.82 14.14
CA ALA A 157 -8.23 1.95 14.52
C ALA A 157 -9.01 2.99 15.35
N LEU A 158 -10.23 3.33 14.91
CA LEU A 158 -11.11 4.26 15.64
C LEU A 158 -11.58 3.67 16.97
N GLY A 159 -11.95 2.40 17.00
CA GLY A 159 -12.33 1.71 18.24
C GLY A 159 -11.18 1.65 19.24
N LEU A 160 -9.98 1.32 18.80
CA LEU A 160 -8.78 1.35 19.65
C LEU A 160 -8.47 2.75 20.16
N MET A 161 -8.61 3.80 19.34
CA MET A 161 -8.43 5.19 19.80
C MET A 161 -9.43 5.56 20.90
N GLY A 162 -10.70 5.15 20.77
CA GLY A 162 -11.71 5.35 21.80
C GLY A 162 -11.38 4.63 23.10
N VAL A 163 -11.02 3.36 23.02
CA VAL A 163 -10.67 2.55 24.20
C VAL A 163 -9.35 2.96 24.84
N LEU A 164 -8.30 3.27 24.04
CA LEU A 164 -7.00 3.71 24.54
C LEU A 164 -7.06 5.10 25.19
N GLY A 165 -8.03 5.94 24.81
CA GLY A 165 -8.28 7.22 25.48
C GLY A 165 -8.77 7.06 26.92
N GLU A 166 -9.35 5.92 27.27
CA GLU A 166 -9.86 5.60 28.62
C GLU A 166 -8.91 4.70 29.44
N LEU A 167 -7.88 4.12 28.79
CA LEU A 167 -6.93 3.24 29.50
C LEU A 167 -5.91 4.06 30.31
N PRO A 168 -5.58 3.60 31.54
CA PRO A 168 -4.46 4.17 32.29
C PRO A 168 -3.19 4.09 31.45
N LYS A 169 -2.44 5.19 31.42
CA LYS A 169 -1.22 5.39 30.60
C LYS A 169 -0.40 4.11 30.51
N LEU A 170 -0.40 3.49 29.34
CA LEU A 170 0.51 2.40 29.04
C LEU A 170 1.95 2.82 29.40
N PRO A 171 2.75 1.90 29.98
CA PRO A 171 4.14 2.21 30.29
C PRO A 171 4.80 2.78 29.06
N SER A 172 5.39 3.97 29.19
CA SER A 172 6.04 4.68 28.10
C SER A 172 7.22 3.83 27.59
N LEU A 173 6.96 3.01 26.57
CA LEU A 173 8.03 2.33 25.87
C LEU A 173 8.99 3.39 25.31
N PRO A 174 10.30 3.25 25.51
CA PRO A 174 11.27 4.16 24.92
C PRO A 174 11.06 4.17 23.39
N LEU A 175 11.06 5.36 22.80
CA LEU A 175 10.79 5.57 21.36
C LEU A 175 11.50 4.56 20.45
N PRO A 176 12.79 4.22 20.64
CA PRO A 176 13.47 3.22 19.81
C PRO A 176 12.88 1.82 19.92
N ALA A 177 12.39 1.42 21.10
CA ALA A 177 11.77 0.12 21.30
C ALA A 177 10.39 0.04 20.62
N ALA A 178 9.60 1.11 20.66
CA ALA A 178 8.32 1.19 19.96
C ALA A 178 8.52 1.11 18.43
N VAL A 179 9.49 1.84 17.88
CA VAL A 179 9.83 1.80 16.45
C VAL A 179 10.31 0.41 16.05
N ALA A 180 11.17 -0.24 16.84
CA ALA A 180 11.64 -1.59 16.56
C ALA A 180 10.50 -2.61 16.59
N LEU A 181 9.56 -2.49 17.52
CA LEU A 181 8.39 -3.36 17.60
C LEU A 181 7.49 -3.21 16.37
N ILE A 182 7.20 -1.99 15.96
CA ILE A 182 6.39 -1.71 14.75
C ILE A 182 7.08 -2.25 13.49
N ALA A 183 8.38 -2.03 13.36
CA ALA A 183 9.16 -2.55 12.23
C ALA A 183 9.17 -4.09 12.20
N ALA A 184 9.31 -4.75 13.35
CA ALA A 184 9.26 -6.20 13.46
C ALA A 184 7.87 -6.75 13.10
N LEU A 185 6.80 -6.11 13.56
CA LEU A 185 5.42 -6.48 13.21
C LEU A 185 5.15 -6.30 11.72
N LEU A 186 5.61 -5.20 11.11
CA LEU A 186 5.51 -4.98 9.66
C LEU A 186 6.27 -6.05 8.87
N ALA A 187 7.50 -6.35 9.26
CA ALA A 187 8.29 -7.38 8.60
C ALA A 187 7.61 -8.74 8.71
N ALA A 188 7.11 -9.11 9.88
CA ALA A 188 6.41 -10.37 10.10
C ALA A 188 5.13 -10.47 9.24
N THR A 189 4.31 -9.42 9.23
CA THR A 189 3.07 -9.40 8.41
C THR A 189 3.35 -9.46 6.92
N VAL A 190 4.35 -8.74 6.42
CA VAL A 190 4.77 -8.80 5.01
C VAL A 190 5.30 -10.19 4.65
N CYS A 191 6.11 -10.81 5.51
CA CYS A 191 6.63 -12.17 5.28
C CYS A 191 5.52 -13.22 5.25
N ILE A 192 4.58 -13.17 6.20
CA ILE A 192 3.44 -14.09 6.24
C ILE A 192 2.57 -13.87 5.00
N SER A 193 2.23 -12.63 4.70
CA SER A 193 1.44 -12.24 3.54
C SER A 193 2.08 -12.73 2.23
N PHE A 194 3.39 -12.56 2.08
CA PHE A 194 4.13 -13.04 0.92
C PHE A 194 4.03 -14.56 0.75
N ARG A 195 4.23 -15.33 1.83
CA ARG A 195 4.12 -16.80 1.79
C ARG A 195 2.71 -17.24 1.40
N VAL A 196 1.70 -16.62 1.98
CA VAL A 196 0.30 -16.91 1.68
C VAL A 196 -0.05 -16.56 0.23
N SER A 197 0.41 -15.41 -0.27
CA SER A 197 0.23 -14.99 -1.67
C SER A 197 0.88 -15.96 -2.66
N VAL A 198 2.09 -16.42 -2.38
CA VAL A 198 2.79 -17.42 -3.21
C VAL A 198 2.04 -18.75 -3.20
N HIS A 199 1.50 -19.17 -2.05
CA HIS A 199 0.71 -20.39 -1.95
C HIS A 199 -0.56 -20.31 -2.80
N PHE A 200 -1.32 -19.22 -2.72
CA PHE A 200 -2.52 -19.02 -3.53
C PHE A 200 -2.21 -18.89 -5.02
N TYR A 201 -1.13 -18.23 -5.38
CA TYR A 201 -0.71 -18.12 -6.78
C TYR A 201 -0.37 -19.49 -7.38
N ARG A 202 0.38 -20.35 -6.65
CA ARG A 202 0.65 -21.73 -7.08
C ARG A 202 -0.62 -22.55 -7.26
N LYS A 203 -1.55 -22.43 -6.32
CA LYS A 203 -2.81 -23.16 -6.37
C LYS A 203 -3.66 -22.75 -7.58
N ARG A 204 -3.63 -21.45 -7.93
CA ARG A 204 -4.28 -20.93 -9.13
C ARG A 204 -3.64 -21.43 -10.42
N GLN A 205 -2.32 -21.51 -10.48
CA GLN A 205 -1.63 -22.09 -11.65
C GLN A 205 -1.95 -23.58 -11.86
N ASN A 206 -2.17 -24.32 -10.81
CA ASN A 206 -2.49 -25.75 -10.88
C ASN A 206 -3.98 -26.04 -11.18
N GLY A 207 -4.78 -25.05 -11.61
CA GLY A 207 -6.17 -25.27 -12.02
C GLY A 207 -7.14 -25.58 -10.88
N ALA A 208 -6.80 -25.31 -9.64
CA ALA A 208 -7.62 -25.67 -8.47
C ALA A 208 -8.73 -24.64 -8.13
N TYR A 209 -8.95 -23.66 -9.01
CA TYR A 209 -9.94 -22.59 -8.85
C TYR A 209 -10.75 -22.30 -10.13
N ASP A 210 -10.86 -23.27 -11.05
CA ASP A 210 -11.83 -23.25 -12.16
C ASP A 210 -13.21 -23.66 -11.70
#